data_16e6265192d40177ed0bd274e02ab1cd
#
_entry.id   16e6265192d40177ed0bd274e02ab1cd
#
_cell.length_a   1.000
_cell.length_b   1.000
_cell.length_c   1.000
_cell.angle_alpha   90.00
_cell.angle_beta   90.00
_cell.angle_gamma   90.00
#
_symmetry.space_group_name_H-M   'P 1'
#
loop_
_entity.id
_entity.type
_entity.pdbx_description
1 polymer ?
#
loop_
_entity_poly.entity_id
_entity_poly.type
_entity_poly.pdbx_seq_one_letter_code
_entity_poly.pdbx_strand_id
1 'polypeptide(L)'
;MKKFIYSFLALFFVSTQSLFAAGYIATYSFTVSNPSEYVKALDELMDSEWGKSFPAVVNLHQYVFNGYDDATHVVVLNYEDTESLGKGTESFSDPIFQAHLAQTASLIEPVEQSLNMKLISGGNYDAENNQVYTIYRMKVDDAASYAKAYSKVTKAQEEAGNVAGSYGLRAQMGGSVNYYTHYAYTSAGSMTEAMQSAETLYSSDSFAEFSKEVDGNREIRNISIIQTVKTYNDN
;
A
#
# COMPACT_ATOMS: atom_id res chain seq x y z
N MET A 1 -39.38 -14.16 -58.10
CA MET A 1 -39.20 -13.28 -56.93
C MET A 1 -38.33 -13.97 -55.93
N LYS A 2 -37.04 -13.60 -55.88
CA LYS A 2 -36.05 -14.21 -54.93
C LYS A 2 -35.99 -13.35 -53.68
N LYS A 3 -36.37 -13.91 -52.51
CA LYS A 3 -36.24 -13.24 -51.21
C LYS A 3 -34.83 -13.43 -50.71
N PHE A 4 -34.07 -12.34 -50.60
CA PHE A 4 -32.78 -12.30 -49.91
C PHE A 4 -33.05 -12.19 -48.40
N ILE A 5 -32.60 -13.19 -47.66
CA ILE A 5 -32.57 -13.20 -46.21
C ILE A 5 -31.17 -12.74 -45.79
N TYR A 6 -31.05 -11.52 -45.23
CA TYR A 6 -29.82 -11.04 -44.61
C TYR A 6 -29.79 -11.54 -43.18
N SER A 7 -28.91 -12.55 -42.91
CA SER A 7 -28.57 -12.95 -41.54
C SER A 7 -27.59 -11.92 -40.98
N PHE A 8 -28.08 -11.14 -40.03
CA PHE A 8 -27.26 -10.20 -39.24
C PHE A 8 -26.55 -10.99 -38.13
N LEU A 9 -25.27 -11.34 -38.36
CA LEU A 9 -24.42 -11.98 -37.35
C LEU A 9 -23.91 -10.90 -36.43
N ALA A 10 -24.60 -10.69 -35.28
CA ALA A 10 -24.12 -9.83 -34.22
C ALA A 10 -22.94 -10.54 -33.54
N LEU A 11 -21.71 -10.12 -33.85
CA LEU A 11 -20.52 -10.47 -33.07
C LEU A 11 -20.62 -9.77 -31.70
N PHE A 12 -21.02 -10.52 -30.68
CA PHE A 12 -20.80 -10.12 -29.29
C PHE A 12 -19.30 -10.17 -29.03
N PHE A 13 -18.62 -9.03 -29.05
CA PHE A 13 -17.34 -8.87 -28.41
C PHE A 13 -17.58 -8.93 -26.89
N VAL A 14 -17.45 -10.13 -26.32
CA VAL A 14 -17.26 -10.28 -24.89
C VAL A 14 -15.84 -9.78 -24.63
N SER A 15 -15.71 -8.50 -24.27
CA SER A 15 -14.51 -8.00 -23.65
C SER A 15 -14.38 -8.73 -22.32
N THR A 16 -13.52 -9.74 -22.28
CA THR A 16 -13.03 -10.31 -21.02
C THR A 16 -12.22 -9.21 -20.33
N GLN A 17 -12.91 -8.34 -19.58
CA GLN A 17 -12.26 -7.59 -18.54
C GLN A 17 -11.75 -8.64 -17.57
N SER A 18 -10.45 -8.83 -17.53
CA SER A 18 -9.80 -9.56 -16.46
C SER A 18 -10.22 -8.83 -15.18
N LEU A 19 -11.11 -9.45 -14.40
CA LEU A 19 -11.37 -9.07 -13.03
C LEU A 19 -10.05 -9.37 -12.29
N PHE A 20 -9.11 -8.42 -12.33
CA PHE A 20 -8.02 -8.43 -11.38
C PHE A 20 -8.68 -8.31 -10.01
N ALA A 21 -8.58 -9.36 -9.22
CA ALA A 21 -9.01 -9.30 -7.83
C ALA A 21 -8.29 -8.12 -7.18
N ALA A 22 -9.06 -7.18 -6.65
CA ALA A 22 -8.48 -6.01 -6.00
C ALA A 22 -7.76 -6.48 -4.73
N GLY A 23 -6.45 -6.31 -4.66
CA GLY A 23 -5.70 -6.55 -3.43
C GLY A 23 -5.95 -5.45 -2.40
N TYR A 24 -5.67 -5.77 -1.14
CA TYR A 24 -5.93 -4.88 0.00
C TYR A 24 -4.69 -4.70 0.87
N ILE A 25 -4.62 -3.55 1.52
CA ILE A 25 -3.60 -3.25 2.53
C ILE A 25 -4.32 -2.83 3.80
N ALA A 26 -4.13 -3.57 4.89
CA ALA A 26 -4.50 -3.10 6.22
C ALA A 26 -3.27 -2.56 6.94
N THR A 27 -3.40 -1.42 7.60
CA THR A 27 -2.33 -0.79 8.37
C THR A 27 -2.75 -0.59 9.81
N TYR A 28 -1.83 -0.86 10.73
CA TYR A 28 -2.00 -0.67 12.16
C TYR A 28 -0.79 0.12 12.66
N SER A 29 -0.99 1.43 12.87
CA SER A 29 0.04 2.33 13.37
C SER A 29 -0.09 2.48 14.89
N PHE A 30 1.03 2.42 15.59
CA PHE A 30 1.07 2.48 17.05
C PHE A 30 2.40 3.03 17.56
N THR A 31 2.40 3.52 18.79
CA THR A 31 3.60 3.84 19.54
C THR A 31 4.09 2.57 20.23
N VAL A 32 5.39 2.27 20.16
CA VAL A 32 6.02 1.12 20.83
C VAL A 32 6.95 1.60 21.92
N SER A 33 6.72 1.17 23.15
CA SER A 33 7.53 1.51 24.32
C SER A 33 8.87 0.72 24.40
N ASN A 34 8.87 -0.53 23.90
CA ASN A 34 10.05 -1.38 23.83
C ASN A 34 10.12 -2.12 22.49
N PRO A 35 10.76 -1.54 21.46
CA PRO A 35 10.81 -2.12 20.12
C PRO A 35 11.40 -3.54 20.07
N SER A 36 12.46 -3.80 20.81
CA SER A 36 13.11 -5.13 20.80
C SER A 36 12.20 -6.24 21.36
N GLU A 37 11.43 -5.95 22.41
CA GLU A 37 10.49 -6.87 23.00
C GLU A 37 9.27 -7.08 22.09
N TYR A 38 8.78 -6.02 21.44
CA TYR A 38 7.70 -6.11 20.48
C TYR A 38 8.08 -6.96 19.25
N VAL A 39 9.28 -6.74 18.68
CA VAL A 39 9.79 -7.56 17.56
C VAL A 39 9.86 -9.03 17.95
N LYS A 40 10.39 -9.33 19.14
CA LYS A 40 10.45 -10.71 19.64
C LYS A 40 9.05 -11.35 19.76
N ALA A 41 8.08 -10.62 20.32
CA ALA A 41 6.72 -11.12 20.45
C ALA A 41 6.05 -11.33 19.08
N LEU A 42 6.33 -10.46 18.10
CA LEU A 42 5.84 -10.62 16.74
C LEU A 42 6.52 -11.81 16.04
N ASP A 43 7.84 -12.05 16.26
CA ASP A 43 8.52 -13.24 15.77
C ASP A 43 7.87 -14.52 16.29
N GLU A 44 7.61 -14.58 17.61
CA GLU A 44 6.95 -15.72 18.25
C GLU A 44 5.55 -15.98 17.64
N LEU A 45 4.77 -14.91 17.38
CA LEU A 45 3.48 -15.03 16.71
C LEU A 45 3.63 -15.58 15.29
N MET A 46 4.55 -15.04 14.49
CA MET A 46 4.70 -15.43 13.09
C MET A 46 5.33 -16.81 12.92
N ASP A 47 6.11 -17.28 13.89
CA ASP A 47 6.65 -18.64 13.94
C ASP A 47 5.62 -19.70 14.39
N SER A 48 4.47 -19.28 14.94
CA SER A 48 3.38 -20.16 15.36
C SER A 48 2.63 -20.79 14.18
N GLU A 49 1.73 -21.73 14.46
CA GLU A 49 0.83 -22.29 13.45
C GLU A 49 -0.10 -21.23 12.85
N TRP A 50 -0.54 -20.27 13.67
CA TRP A 50 -1.34 -19.14 13.21
C TRP A 50 -0.54 -18.30 12.21
N GLY A 51 0.67 -17.87 12.55
CA GLY A 51 1.49 -17.02 11.70
C GLY A 51 1.83 -17.66 10.36
N LYS A 52 2.21 -18.95 10.37
CA LYS A 52 2.50 -19.73 9.15
C LYS A 52 1.33 -19.92 8.23
N SER A 53 0.10 -19.89 8.75
CA SER A 53 -1.14 -20.02 7.97
C SER A 53 -1.80 -18.67 7.65
N PHE A 54 -1.27 -17.56 8.17
CA PHE A 54 -1.85 -16.23 7.98
C PHE A 54 -1.78 -15.80 6.50
N PRO A 55 -2.92 -15.43 5.86
CA PRO A 55 -3.01 -15.30 4.42
C PRO A 55 -2.57 -13.91 3.90
N ALA A 56 -1.55 -13.31 4.50
CA ALA A 56 -1.00 -12.03 4.06
C ALA A 56 0.51 -11.97 4.28
N VAL A 57 1.19 -11.19 3.43
CA VAL A 57 2.54 -10.72 3.75
C VAL A 57 2.43 -9.70 4.88
N VAL A 58 3.20 -9.89 5.94
CA VAL A 58 3.20 -9.03 7.14
C VAL A 58 4.51 -8.27 7.19
N ASN A 59 4.43 -6.93 7.14
CA ASN A 59 5.60 -6.07 7.25
C ASN A 59 5.52 -5.25 8.52
N LEU A 60 6.57 -5.26 9.33
CA LEU A 60 6.78 -4.31 10.40
C LEU A 60 7.73 -3.21 9.91
N HIS A 61 7.29 -1.97 9.99
CA HIS A 61 8.12 -0.81 9.68
C HIS A 61 8.23 0.11 10.89
N GLN A 62 9.34 0.85 10.93
CA GLN A 62 9.56 1.95 11.86
C GLN A 62 9.40 3.28 11.10
N TYR A 63 8.70 4.25 11.71
CA TYR A 63 8.69 5.62 11.22
C TYR A 63 10.03 6.29 11.49
N VAL A 64 10.66 6.81 10.43
CA VAL A 64 11.89 7.62 10.51
C VAL A 64 11.54 9.10 10.55
N PHE A 65 10.57 9.50 9.72
CA PHE A 65 9.99 10.83 9.70
C PHE A 65 8.48 10.72 9.61
N ASN A 66 7.75 11.25 10.57
CA ASN A 66 6.28 11.13 10.66
C ASN A 66 5.55 12.45 10.99
N GLY A 67 6.22 13.59 10.90
CA GLY A 67 5.64 14.89 11.22
C GLY A 67 5.25 14.99 12.71
N TYR A 68 3.97 15.30 12.96
CA TYR A 68 3.40 15.42 14.31
C TYR A 68 2.58 14.19 14.75
N ASP A 69 2.61 13.10 13.98
CA ASP A 69 1.92 11.86 14.32
C ASP A 69 2.76 11.09 15.36
N ASP A 70 2.11 10.62 16.44
CA ASP A 70 2.79 9.97 17.56
C ASP A 70 3.21 8.52 17.25
N ALA A 71 2.74 7.93 16.15
CA ALA A 71 3.10 6.57 15.79
C ALA A 71 4.60 6.42 15.54
N THR A 72 5.22 5.43 16.16
CA THR A 72 6.62 5.06 15.96
C THR A 72 6.80 3.87 15.03
N HIS A 73 5.79 3.00 14.95
CA HIS A 73 5.80 1.78 14.14
C HIS A 73 4.46 1.58 13.42
N VAL A 74 4.50 0.80 12.35
CA VAL A 74 3.31 0.35 11.63
C VAL A 74 3.47 -1.10 11.20
N VAL A 75 2.45 -1.92 11.46
CA VAL A 75 2.27 -3.23 10.83
C VAL A 75 1.42 -3.04 9.59
N VAL A 76 1.92 -3.54 8.47
CA VAL A 76 1.25 -3.51 7.16
C VAL A 76 0.95 -4.94 6.75
N LEU A 77 -0.34 -5.25 6.59
CA LEU A 77 -0.84 -6.54 6.12
C LEU A 77 -1.21 -6.40 4.64
N ASN A 78 -0.49 -7.13 3.78
CA ASN A 78 -0.67 -7.06 2.33
C ASN A 78 -1.42 -8.31 1.85
N TYR A 79 -2.73 -8.15 1.61
CA TYR A 79 -3.63 -9.19 1.09
C TYR A 79 -3.67 -9.16 -0.44
N GLU A 80 -3.64 -10.35 -1.04
CA GLU A 80 -3.69 -10.49 -2.49
C GLU A 80 -5.08 -10.17 -3.06
N ASP A 81 -6.14 -10.58 -2.35
CA ASP A 81 -7.52 -10.49 -2.80
C ASP A 81 -8.52 -10.37 -1.63
N THR A 82 -9.81 -10.36 -1.95
CA THR A 82 -10.92 -10.31 -0.98
C THR A 82 -11.02 -11.58 -0.13
N GLU A 83 -10.67 -12.76 -0.68
CA GLU A 83 -10.75 -14.02 0.05
C GLU A 83 -9.68 -14.08 1.15
N SER A 84 -8.44 -13.71 0.81
CA SER A 84 -7.34 -13.63 1.76
C SER A 84 -7.61 -12.57 2.85
N LEU A 85 -8.18 -11.41 2.49
CA LEU A 85 -8.61 -10.41 3.47
C LEU A 85 -9.67 -10.97 4.44
N GLY A 86 -10.69 -11.68 3.92
CA GLY A 86 -11.73 -12.30 4.73
C GLY A 86 -11.16 -13.32 5.71
N LYS A 87 -10.36 -14.28 5.22
CA LYS A 87 -9.69 -15.30 6.05
C LYS A 87 -8.78 -14.68 7.10
N GLY A 88 -7.98 -13.65 6.72
CA GLY A 88 -7.11 -12.95 7.66
C GLY A 88 -7.90 -12.26 8.77
N THR A 89 -9.01 -11.59 8.43
CA THR A 89 -9.88 -10.93 9.41
C THR A 89 -10.52 -11.93 10.37
N GLU A 90 -11.01 -13.07 9.88
CA GLU A 90 -11.59 -14.14 10.69
C GLU A 90 -10.55 -14.74 11.66
N SER A 91 -9.29 -14.89 11.22
CA SER A 91 -8.21 -15.47 12.03
C SER A 91 -7.81 -14.62 13.23
N PHE A 92 -8.19 -13.35 13.30
CA PHE A 92 -7.93 -12.51 14.47
C PHE A 92 -8.70 -12.96 15.72
N SER A 93 -9.72 -13.81 15.58
CA SER A 93 -10.41 -14.44 16.71
C SER A 93 -9.69 -15.68 17.29
N ASP A 94 -8.62 -16.15 16.63
CA ASP A 94 -7.85 -17.31 17.06
C ASP A 94 -7.21 -17.08 18.44
N PRO A 95 -7.23 -18.08 19.35
CA PRO A 95 -6.63 -17.94 20.67
C PRO A 95 -5.14 -17.60 20.69
N ILE A 96 -4.36 -18.05 19.67
CA ILE A 96 -2.92 -17.73 19.57
C ILE A 96 -2.76 -16.24 19.31
N PHE A 97 -3.53 -15.67 18.37
CA PHE A 97 -3.50 -14.24 18.10
C PHE A 97 -3.98 -13.41 19.29
N GLN A 98 -5.06 -13.85 19.96
CA GLN A 98 -5.58 -13.18 21.17
C GLN A 98 -4.57 -13.18 22.32
N ALA A 99 -3.81 -14.27 22.48
CA ALA A 99 -2.72 -14.35 23.46
C ALA A 99 -1.60 -13.36 23.14
N HIS A 100 -1.23 -13.22 21.85
CA HIS A 100 -0.26 -12.22 21.41
C HIS A 100 -0.73 -10.78 21.71
N LEU A 101 -1.99 -10.46 21.44
CA LEU A 101 -2.55 -9.14 21.78
C LEU A 101 -2.47 -8.86 23.29
N ALA A 102 -2.78 -9.85 24.12
CA ALA A 102 -2.67 -9.72 25.57
C ALA A 102 -1.21 -9.54 26.04
N GLN A 103 -0.27 -10.28 25.43
CA GLN A 103 1.16 -10.19 25.73
C GLN A 103 1.72 -8.81 25.36
N THR A 104 1.30 -8.23 24.22
CA THR A 104 1.82 -6.97 23.71
C THR A 104 1.06 -5.74 24.16
N ALA A 105 -0.06 -5.89 24.87
CA ALA A 105 -0.93 -4.79 25.28
C ALA A 105 -0.24 -3.68 26.08
N SER A 106 0.80 -3.99 26.85
CA SER A 106 1.58 -2.99 27.60
C SER A 106 2.74 -2.38 26.80
N LEU A 107 3.04 -2.92 25.63
CA LEU A 107 4.14 -2.48 24.76
C LEU A 107 3.70 -1.49 23.72
N ILE A 108 2.41 -1.48 23.35
CA ILE A 108 1.87 -0.69 22.24
C ILE A 108 0.76 0.25 22.70
N GLU A 109 0.71 1.43 22.10
CA GLU A 109 -0.43 2.35 22.17
C GLU A 109 -0.94 2.57 20.75
N PRO A 110 -2.19 2.15 20.43
CA PRO A 110 -2.76 2.30 19.09
C PRO A 110 -2.93 3.78 18.70
N VAL A 111 -2.53 4.15 17.48
CA VAL A 111 -2.67 5.50 16.94
C VAL A 111 -3.69 5.53 15.80
N GLU A 112 -3.51 4.68 14.78
CA GLU A 112 -4.37 4.63 13.59
C GLU A 112 -4.53 3.22 13.05
N GLN A 113 -5.71 2.94 12.49
CA GLN A 113 -5.97 1.73 11.72
C GLN A 113 -6.64 2.12 10.40
N SER A 114 -6.22 1.52 9.30
CA SER A 114 -6.89 1.73 8.02
C SER A 114 -6.92 0.48 7.16
N LEU A 115 -7.95 0.39 6.32
CA LEU A 115 -8.08 -0.58 5.24
C LEU A 115 -8.07 0.18 3.92
N ASN A 116 -7.22 -0.26 2.98
CA ASN A 116 -7.01 0.41 1.72
C ASN A 116 -7.07 -0.59 0.56
N MET A 117 -7.70 -0.21 -0.54
CA MET A 117 -7.74 -0.96 -1.79
C MET A 117 -6.58 -0.54 -2.69
N LYS A 118 -5.91 -1.51 -3.30
CA LYS A 118 -4.86 -1.26 -4.30
C LYS A 118 -5.49 -0.78 -5.60
N LEU A 119 -5.19 0.46 -6.02
CA LEU A 119 -5.66 1.03 -7.29
C LEU A 119 -4.60 0.87 -8.38
N ILE A 120 -3.35 1.22 -8.08
CA ILE A 120 -2.21 1.17 -8.99
C ILE A 120 -1.03 0.59 -8.23
N SER A 121 -0.27 -0.28 -8.90
CA SER A 121 0.95 -0.87 -8.37
C SER A 121 1.93 -1.07 -9.53
N GLY A 122 3.21 -0.84 -9.30
CA GLY A 122 4.26 -1.03 -10.30
C GLY A 122 5.66 -0.90 -9.69
N GLY A 123 6.68 -0.96 -10.56
CA GLY A 123 8.09 -0.91 -10.18
C GLY A 123 8.68 -2.26 -9.81
N ASN A 124 9.80 -2.24 -9.11
CA ASN A 124 10.54 -3.42 -8.69
C ASN A 124 10.13 -3.84 -7.26
N TYR A 125 9.71 -5.11 -7.11
CA TYR A 125 9.23 -5.66 -5.84
C TYR A 125 10.28 -6.49 -5.09
N ASP A 126 11.51 -6.60 -5.59
CA ASP A 126 12.58 -7.30 -4.87
C ASP A 126 12.79 -6.69 -3.48
N ALA A 127 12.90 -7.53 -2.47
CA ALA A 127 12.94 -7.08 -1.06
C ALA A 127 14.09 -6.08 -0.80
N GLU A 128 15.25 -6.26 -1.44
CA GLU A 128 16.39 -5.35 -1.32
C GLU A 128 16.11 -3.93 -1.80
N ASN A 129 15.17 -3.76 -2.77
CA ASN A 129 14.76 -2.47 -3.33
C ASN A 129 13.55 -1.86 -2.59
N ASN A 130 13.10 -2.49 -1.51
CA ASN A 130 11.89 -2.10 -0.77
C ASN A 130 12.15 -2.03 0.74
N GLN A 131 13.23 -1.33 1.13
CA GLN A 131 13.61 -1.16 2.54
C GLN A 131 13.15 0.17 3.13
N VAL A 132 13.01 1.20 2.30
CA VAL A 132 12.58 2.55 2.70
C VAL A 132 11.40 2.96 1.84
N TYR A 133 10.33 3.44 2.47
CA TYR A 133 9.13 3.91 1.78
C TYR A 133 8.86 5.36 2.12
N THR A 134 8.59 6.18 1.10
CA THR A 134 8.03 7.52 1.26
C THR A 134 6.53 7.45 0.96
N ILE A 135 5.71 7.85 1.92
CA ILE A 135 4.25 7.73 1.87
C ILE A 135 3.63 9.13 1.86
N TYR A 136 2.80 9.41 0.87
CA TYR A 136 2.09 10.67 0.67
C TYR A 136 0.61 10.44 0.95
N ARG A 137 0.13 10.80 2.14
CA ARG A 137 -1.30 10.75 2.49
C ARG A 137 -1.98 12.03 2.02
N MET A 138 -3.13 11.92 1.35
CA MET A 138 -3.77 13.05 0.70
C MET A 138 -5.29 12.92 0.66
N LYS A 139 -5.98 14.05 0.63
CA LYS A 139 -7.36 14.13 0.15
C LYS A 139 -7.35 14.30 -1.34
N VAL A 140 -8.18 13.54 -2.03
CA VAL A 140 -8.38 13.60 -3.48
C VAL A 140 -9.86 13.80 -3.73
N ASP A 141 -10.22 14.82 -4.52
CA ASP A 141 -11.61 15.17 -4.82
C ASP A 141 -12.14 14.34 -6.00
N ASP A 142 -11.37 14.22 -7.09
CA ASP A 142 -11.68 13.36 -8.24
C ASP A 142 -10.65 12.23 -8.35
N ALA A 143 -10.99 11.08 -7.79
CA ALA A 143 -10.13 9.90 -7.74
C ALA A 143 -9.77 9.36 -9.14
N ALA A 144 -10.69 9.42 -10.10
CA ALA A 144 -10.48 8.89 -11.45
C ALA A 144 -9.46 9.74 -12.23
N SER A 145 -9.63 11.06 -12.20
CA SER A 145 -8.68 12.01 -12.80
C SER A 145 -7.31 11.91 -12.14
N TYR A 146 -7.24 11.80 -10.80
CA TYR A 146 -5.99 11.65 -10.09
C TYR A 146 -5.27 10.35 -10.45
N ALA A 147 -5.97 9.21 -10.46
CA ALA A 147 -5.39 7.91 -10.82
C ALA A 147 -4.85 7.90 -12.25
N LYS A 148 -5.54 8.56 -13.19
CA LYS A 148 -5.08 8.72 -14.58
C LYS A 148 -3.77 9.53 -14.66
N ALA A 149 -3.70 10.66 -13.97
CA ALA A 149 -2.50 11.50 -13.93
C ALA A 149 -1.34 10.77 -13.24
N TYR A 150 -1.62 10.05 -12.13
CA TYR A 150 -0.64 9.24 -11.42
C TYR A 150 -0.07 8.12 -12.29
N SER A 151 -0.92 7.40 -13.04
CA SER A 151 -0.47 6.37 -13.99
C SER A 151 0.43 6.94 -15.09
N LYS A 152 0.13 8.15 -15.57
CA LYS A 152 0.94 8.81 -16.61
C LYS A 152 2.35 9.14 -16.10
N VAL A 153 2.46 9.76 -14.92
CA VAL A 153 3.76 10.12 -14.36
C VAL A 153 4.59 8.89 -13.98
N THR A 154 3.99 7.87 -13.37
CA THR A 154 4.72 6.65 -12.97
C THR A 154 5.22 5.89 -14.18
N LYS A 155 4.41 5.76 -15.23
CA LYS A 155 4.84 5.15 -16.50
C LYS A 155 6.01 5.91 -17.13
N ALA A 156 5.97 7.23 -17.16
CA ALA A 156 7.07 8.04 -17.69
C ALA A 156 8.36 7.85 -16.88
N GLN A 157 8.27 7.70 -15.55
CA GLN A 157 9.43 7.42 -14.71
C GLN A 157 9.97 5.99 -14.91
N GLU A 158 9.12 4.98 -15.11
CA GLU A 158 9.55 3.63 -15.46
C GLU A 158 10.28 3.60 -16.81
N GLU A 159 9.70 4.23 -17.83
CA GLU A 159 10.31 4.31 -19.18
C GLU A 159 11.67 5.04 -19.17
N ALA A 160 11.85 6.00 -18.25
CA ALA A 160 13.11 6.69 -18.04
C ALA A 160 14.13 5.93 -17.16
N GLY A 161 13.73 4.79 -16.55
CA GLY A 161 14.59 4.02 -15.64
C GLY A 161 14.82 4.69 -14.28
N ASN A 162 13.93 5.59 -13.86
CA ASN A 162 14.06 6.39 -12.63
C ASN A 162 13.32 5.78 -11.42
N VAL A 163 12.75 4.60 -11.55
CA VAL A 163 12.04 3.91 -10.45
C VAL A 163 13.01 3.01 -9.71
N ALA A 164 13.33 3.36 -8.46
CA ALA A 164 14.29 2.61 -7.64
C ALA A 164 13.71 1.30 -7.09
N GLY A 165 12.49 1.35 -6.55
CA GLY A 165 11.79 0.20 -5.98
C GLY A 165 10.35 0.12 -6.49
N SER A 166 9.43 -0.26 -5.63
CA SER A 166 8.00 -0.30 -5.95
C SER A 166 7.32 1.06 -5.74
N TYR A 167 6.17 1.23 -6.38
CA TYR A 167 5.29 2.38 -6.15
C TYR A 167 3.82 1.96 -6.19
N GLY A 168 2.96 2.79 -5.67
CA GLY A 168 1.52 2.53 -5.77
C GLY A 168 0.64 3.65 -5.29
N LEU A 169 -0.63 3.56 -5.73
CA LEU A 169 -1.74 4.39 -5.29
C LEU A 169 -2.78 3.50 -4.61
N ARG A 170 -3.27 3.93 -3.47
CA ARG A 170 -4.23 3.23 -2.63
C ARG A 170 -5.41 4.14 -2.30
N ALA A 171 -6.63 3.59 -2.29
CA ALA A 171 -7.83 4.28 -1.83
C ALA A 171 -8.25 3.74 -0.46
N GLN A 172 -8.53 4.62 0.48
CA GLN A 172 -9.01 4.23 1.80
C GLN A 172 -10.45 3.70 1.73
N MET A 173 -10.66 2.49 2.26
CA MET A 173 -11.97 1.82 2.35
C MET A 173 -12.52 1.84 3.78
N GLY A 174 -11.64 1.92 4.79
CA GLY A 174 -11.98 2.02 6.20
C GLY A 174 -10.92 2.78 6.96
N GLY A 175 -11.31 3.54 7.99
CA GLY A 175 -10.45 4.40 8.78
C GLY A 175 -10.88 5.86 8.75
N SER A 176 -9.96 6.81 8.98
CA SER A 176 -10.27 8.24 9.13
C SER A 176 -10.30 8.99 7.79
N VAL A 177 -11.34 8.76 6.96
CA VAL A 177 -11.51 9.42 5.65
C VAL A 177 -11.57 10.96 5.72
N ASN A 178 -11.84 11.52 6.90
CA ASN A 178 -11.75 12.96 7.12
C ASN A 178 -10.32 13.48 7.11
N TYR A 179 -9.34 12.62 7.42
CA TYR A 179 -7.94 12.99 7.41
C TYR A 179 -7.33 12.82 6.01
N TYR A 180 -7.45 11.65 5.39
CA TYR A 180 -7.05 11.40 4.00
C TYR A 180 -8.02 10.41 3.34
N THR A 181 -8.06 10.41 2.01
CA THR A 181 -8.87 9.48 1.20
C THR A 181 -8.01 8.52 0.39
N HIS A 182 -6.80 8.95 0.07
CA HIS A 182 -5.82 8.18 -0.72
C HIS A 182 -4.42 8.34 -0.14
N TYR A 183 -3.58 7.35 -0.41
CA TYR A 183 -2.15 7.55 -0.30
C TYR A 183 -1.41 6.98 -1.51
N ALA A 184 -0.33 7.66 -1.89
CA ALA A 184 0.66 7.14 -2.81
C ALA A 184 1.92 6.80 -2.04
N TYR A 185 2.72 5.87 -2.56
CA TYR A 185 4.04 5.58 -2.02
C TYR A 185 5.05 5.32 -3.12
N THR A 186 6.31 5.52 -2.79
CA THR A 186 7.49 5.04 -3.52
C THR A 186 8.41 4.34 -2.55
N SER A 187 9.18 3.36 -3.03
CA SER A 187 10.19 2.67 -2.21
C SER A 187 11.57 2.69 -2.85
N ALA A 188 12.57 2.38 -2.05
CA ALA A 188 13.97 2.22 -2.45
C ALA A 188 14.71 1.28 -1.49
N GLY A 189 15.89 0.79 -1.89
CA GLY A 189 16.75 -0.06 -1.05
C GLY A 189 17.40 0.67 0.14
N SER A 190 17.51 2.00 0.06
CA SER A 190 18.13 2.82 1.09
C SER A 190 17.55 4.23 1.15
N MET A 191 17.80 4.94 2.25
CA MET A 191 17.43 6.35 2.38
C MET A 191 18.13 7.23 1.32
N THR A 192 19.37 6.94 0.98
CA THR A 192 20.11 7.67 -0.07
C THR A 192 19.42 7.52 -1.42
N GLU A 193 19.08 6.30 -1.81
CA GLU A 193 18.36 6.03 -3.06
C GLU A 193 16.96 6.65 -3.07
N ALA A 194 16.24 6.59 -1.95
CA ALA A 194 14.93 7.22 -1.82
C ALA A 194 15.02 8.74 -2.07
N MET A 195 16.00 9.41 -1.51
CA MET A 195 16.20 10.86 -1.72
C MET A 195 16.65 11.18 -3.14
N GLN A 196 17.58 10.41 -3.73
CA GLN A 196 18.02 10.59 -5.12
C GLN A 196 16.86 10.38 -6.12
N SER A 197 16.04 9.35 -5.89
CA SER A 197 14.85 9.09 -6.70
C SER A 197 13.83 10.23 -6.59
N ALA A 198 13.62 10.77 -5.39
CA ALA A 198 12.75 11.92 -5.18
C ALA A 198 13.29 13.19 -5.88
N GLU A 199 14.58 13.48 -5.79
CA GLU A 199 15.22 14.61 -6.50
C GLU A 199 15.05 14.47 -8.03
N THR A 200 15.27 13.27 -8.56
CA THR A 200 15.08 12.96 -9.99
C THR A 200 13.62 13.15 -10.40
N LEU A 201 12.67 12.62 -9.63
CA LEU A 201 11.24 12.79 -9.89
C LEU A 201 10.85 14.26 -9.90
N TYR A 202 11.17 15.00 -8.85
CA TYR A 202 10.76 16.40 -8.68
C TYR A 202 11.37 17.36 -9.72
N SER A 203 12.53 17.02 -10.28
CA SER A 203 13.17 17.79 -11.34
C SER A 203 12.70 17.41 -12.76
N SER A 204 11.88 16.37 -12.91
CA SER A 204 11.45 15.88 -14.23
C SER A 204 10.27 16.68 -14.82
N ASP A 205 10.24 16.79 -16.15
CA ASP A 205 9.12 17.40 -16.88
C ASP A 205 7.81 16.66 -16.64
N SER A 206 7.85 15.33 -16.55
CA SER A 206 6.67 14.49 -16.27
C SER A 206 6.05 14.78 -14.91
N PHE A 207 6.85 15.10 -13.89
CA PHE A 207 6.35 15.51 -12.59
C PHE A 207 5.79 16.94 -12.63
N ALA A 208 6.40 17.84 -13.39
CA ALA A 208 5.88 19.19 -13.60
C ALA A 208 4.51 19.16 -14.30
N GLU A 209 4.33 18.29 -15.30
CA GLU A 209 3.01 18.07 -15.95
C GLU A 209 2.01 17.45 -14.95
N PHE A 210 2.39 16.40 -14.23
CA PHE A 210 1.56 15.78 -13.21
C PHE A 210 1.08 16.79 -12.18
N SER A 211 1.98 17.64 -11.68
CA SER A 211 1.64 18.66 -10.68
C SER A 211 0.58 19.66 -11.19
N LYS A 212 0.61 20.00 -12.48
CA LYS A 212 -0.40 20.85 -13.11
C LYS A 212 -1.73 20.11 -13.30
N GLU A 213 -1.68 18.83 -13.72
CA GLU A 213 -2.89 18.01 -13.94
C GLU A 213 -3.66 17.74 -12.64
N VAL A 214 -2.98 17.69 -11.49
CA VAL A 214 -3.61 17.44 -10.19
C VAL A 214 -3.79 18.71 -9.34
N ASP A 215 -3.48 19.86 -9.88
CA ASP A 215 -3.69 21.14 -9.19
C ASP A 215 -5.18 21.33 -8.85
N GLY A 216 -5.46 21.66 -7.59
CA GLY A 216 -6.82 21.77 -7.06
C GLY A 216 -7.58 20.45 -6.89
N ASN A 217 -7.02 19.29 -7.31
CA ASN A 217 -7.64 17.97 -7.14
C ASN A 217 -7.09 17.20 -5.93
N ARG A 218 -5.98 17.64 -5.32
CA ARG A 218 -5.42 16.99 -4.14
C ARG A 218 -4.94 17.97 -3.09
N GLU A 219 -5.02 17.56 -1.84
CA GLU A 219 -4.42 18.22 -0.69
C GLU A 219 -3.55 17.22 0.06
N ILE A 220 -2.24 17.45 0.10
CA ILE A 220 -1.30 16.62 0.88
C ILE A 220 -1.55 16.88 2.37
N ARG A 221 -1.80 15.82 3.13
CA ARG A 221 -2.07 15.85 4.56
C ARG A 221 -0.86 15.49 5.40
N ASN A 222 -0.12 14.49 4.94
CA ASN A 222 1.12 14.05 5.60
C ASN A 222 2.06 13.43 4.56
N ILE A 223 3.35 13.62 4.79
CA ILE A 223 4.41 12.86 4.11
C ILE A 223 5.21 12.19 5.22
N SER A 224 5.26 10.86 5.20
CA SER A 224 6.04 10.08 6.15
C SER A 224 7.07 9.23 5.44
N ILE A 225 8.17 8.94 6.12
CA ILE A 225 9.19 7.99 5.67
C ILE A 225 9.26 6.88 6.70
N ILE A 226 9.11 5.65 6.24
CA ILE A 226 9.22 4.45 7.05
C ILE A 226 10.35 3.57 6.54
N GLN A 227 10.93 2.80 7.44
CA GLN A 227 11.96 1.80 7.14
C GLN A 227 11.50 0.42 7.57
N THR A 228 11.74 -0.59 6.73
CA THR A 228 11.41 -1.97 7.03
C THR A 228 12.27 -2.47 8.18
N VAL A 229 11.63 -3.01 9.21
CA VAL A 229 12.27 -3.71 10.34
C VAL A 229 12.27 -5.20 10.07
N LYS A 230 11.13 -5.73 9.61
CA LYS A 230 10.96 -7.16 9.36
C LYS A 230 9.81 -7.44 8.37
N THR A 231 9.96 -8.50 7.58
CA THR A 231 8.94 -9.03 6.68
C THR A 231 8.72 -10.51 6.97
N TYR A 232 7.46 -10.96 6.94
CA TYR A 232 7.05 -12.35 7.15
C TYR A 232 6.10 -12.79 6.03
N ASN A 233 6.09 -14.10 5.72
CA ASN A 233 5.24 -14.73 4.69
C ASN A 233 5.44 -14.17 3.28
N ASP A 234 6.64 -13.66 2.98
CA ASP A 234 7.04 -13.19 1.64
C ASP A 234 7.72 -14.36 0.90
N ASN A 235 6.90 -15.33 0.41
CA ASN A 235 7.35 -16.55 -0.27
C ASN A 235 7.08 -16.48 -1.77
#